data_a1811fd26bb8bd8165ac5003b7ed1102
#
_entry.id   a1811fd26bb8bd8165ac5003b7ed1102
#
_cell.length_a   1.000
_cell.length_b   1.000
_cell.length_c   1.000
_cell.angle_alpha   90.00
_cell.angle_beta   90.00
_cell.angle_gamma   90.00
#
_symmetry.space_group_name_H-M   'P 1'
#
loop_
_entity.id
_entity.type
_entity.pdbx_description
1 polymer ?
#
loop_
_entity_poly.entity_id
_entity_poly.type
_entity_poly.pdbx_seq_one_letter_code
_entity_poly.pdbx_strand_id
1 'polypeptide(L)'
;DAIKESAFTILGKPILFKYDMWTDDASSHEPEEVQCGFVPKDEKDADIQFEYDKDLGKTFLTVNAYLWNVYQEDLIRILQRDDGYKNVSVEMWLIEYDESTKEEKGYITVNQFVYNGITILGSSVTEACEGADMQVVKFSYDDYQKAQLQFEARLNNSINQESDEDSFLIQ
;
A
#
# COMPACT_ATOMS: atom_id res chain seq x y z
N ASP A 1 12.05 0.18 -22.44
CA ASP A 1 11.63 1.15 -21.41
C ASP A 1 11.63 0.44 -20.05
N ALA A 2 12.62 0.80 -19.19
CA ALA A 2 12.90 0.13 -17.92
C ALA A 2 11.64 -0.05 -17.03
N ILE A 3 10.76 0.95 -16.97
CA ILE A 3 9.52 0.88 -16.16
C ILE A 3 8.61 -0.22 -16.70
N LYS A 4 8.40 -0.31 -18.01
CA LYS A 4 7.52 -1.31 -18.61
C LYS A 4 8.05 -2.72 -18.46
N GLU A 5 9.36 -2.89 -18.61
CA GLU A 5 10.03 -4.19 -18.46
C GLU A 5 10.03 -4.68 -17.01
N SER A 6 10.11 -3.75 -16.04
CA SER A 6 10.11 -4.06 -14.60
C SER A 6 8.72 -4.11 -13.97
N ALA A 7 7.67 -3.66 -14.67
CA ALA A 7 6.33 -3.45 -14.09
C ALA A 7 5.76 -4.68 -13.36
N PHE A 8 5.89 -5.88 -13.95
CA PHE A 8 5.39 -7.11 -13.34
C PHE A 8 6.07 -7.47 -12.02
N THR A 9 7.27 -6.92 -11.76
CA THR A 9 8.00 -7.20 -10.52
C THR A 9 7.40 -6.52 -9.29
N ILE A 10 6.46 -5.57 -9.48
CA ILE A 10 5.70 -4.93 -8.40
C ILE A 10 4.67 -5.87 -7.76
N LEU A 11 4.25 -6.93 -8.48
CA LEU A 11 3.25 -7.87 -8.01
C LEU A 11 3.68 -8.57 -6.72
N GLY A 12 2.79 -8.59 -5.74
CA GLY A 12 3.04 -9.17 -4.44
C GLY A 12 4.01 -8.39 -3.54
N LYS A 13 4.40 -7.18 -3.94
CA LYS A 13 5.31 -6.35 -3.13
C LYS A 13 4.58 -5.67 -1.99
N PRO A 14 5.29 -5.43 -0.86
CA PRO A 14 4.72 -4.75 0.30
C PRO A 14 4.49 -3.26 0.03
N ILE A 15 3.46 -2.74 0.69
CA ILE A 15 3.34 -1.32 1.00
C ILE A 15 3.92 -1.11 2.39
N LEU A 16 4.81 -0.15 2.51
CA LEU A 16 5.60 0.13 3.72
C LEU A 16 5.17 1.46 4.32
N PHE A 17 5.29 1.55 5.64
CA PHE A 17 4.93 2.72 6.40
C PHE A 17 5.70 2.75 7.72
N LYS A 18 6.10 3.95 8.15
CA LYS A 18 6.57 4.19 9.51
C LYS A 18 5.86 5.42 10.07
N TYR A 19 5.26 5.27 11.24
CA TYR A 19 4.66 6.39 11.96
C TYR A 19 5.73 7.23 12.65
N ASP A 20 5.69 8.54 12.43
CA ASP A 20 6.47 9.52 13.17
C ASP A 20 5.58 10.24 14.19
N MET A 21 5.78 9.94 15.47
CA MET A 21 5.02 10.50 16.58
C MET A 21 5.24 12.01 16.78
N TRP A 22 6.32 12.57 16.27
CA TRP A 22 6.65 13.99 16.44
C TRP A 22 5.88 14.86 15.45
N THR A 23 5.69 14.37 14.25
CA THR A 23 4.94 15.05 13.19
C THR A 23 3.49 14.61 13.13
N ASP A 24 3.12 13.54 13.85
CA ASP A 24 1.84 12.85 13.74
C ASP A 24 1.49 12.48 12.29
N ASP A 25 2.49 11.96 11.57
CA ASP A 25 2.38 11.64 10.15
C ASP A 25 3.24 10.41 9.79
N ALA A 26 3.25 10.04 8.51
CA ALA A 26 4.24 9.11 7.99
C ALA A 26 5.65 9.73 8.05
N SER A 27 6.65 8.87 8.24
CA SER A 27 8.05 9.25 8.13
C SER A 27 8.54 9.20 6.68
N SER A 28 9.85 9.18 6.51
CA SER A 28 10.54 8.89 5.26
C SER A 28 10.96 7.42 5.21
N HIS A 29 11.81 7.05 4.25
CA HIS A 29 12.48 5.75 4.22
C HIS A 29 13.33 5.55 5.47
N GLU A 30 12.96 4.60 6.29
CA GLU A 30 13.60 4.34 7.57
C GLU A 30 13.79 2.83 7.75
N PRO A 31 14.84 2.38 8.46
CA PRO A 31 15.06 0.95 8.67
C PRO A 31 13.96 0.20 9.43
N GLU A 32 13.09 0.96 10.12
CA GLU A 32 12.00 0.41 10.96
C GLU A 32 10.63 0.51 10.30
N GLU A 33 10.56 0.69 8.98
CA GLU A 33 9.31 0.61 8.23
C GLU A 33 8.65 -0.75 8.45
N VAL A 34 7.33 -0.72 8.59
CA VAL A 34 6.51 -1.92 8.73
C VAL A 34 5.62 -2.09 7.51
N GLN A 35 5.33 -3.32 7.19
CA GLN A 35 4.38 -3.62 6.13
C GLN A 35 2.98 -3.22 6.57
N CYS A 36 2.33 -2.36 5.80
CA CYS A 36 0.96 -1.90 6.05
C CYS A 36 -0.05 -2.34 4.99
N GLY A 37 0.44 -2.99 3.92
CA GLY A 37 -0.38 -3.45 2.81
C GLY A 37 0.44 -4.18 1.77
N PHE A 38 -0.14 -4.44 0.62
CA PHE A 38 0.53 -5.12 -0.48
C PHE A 38 -0.13 -4.83 -1.83
N VAL A 39 0.64 -4.96 -2.89
CA VAL A 39 0.15 -5.05 -4.27
C VAL A 39 -0.28 -6.50 -4.52
N PRO A 40 -1.49 -6.78 -5.05
CA PRO A 40 -1.93 -8.13 -5.37
C PRO A 40 -0.91 -8.87 -6.26
N LYS A 41 -0.84 -10.20 -6.09
CA LYS A 41 -0.04 -11.06 -6.99
C LYS A 41 -0.72 -11.32 -8.33
N ASP A 42 -2.03 -11.29 -8.35
CA ASP A 42 -2.82 -11.45 -9.55
C ASP A 42 -2.82 -10.14 -10.34
N GLU A 43 -2.42 -10.20 -11.61
CA GLU A 43 -2.32 -9.03 -12.49
C GLU A 43 -3.66 -8.32 -12.70
N LYS A 44 -4.75 -9.08 -12.67
CA LYS A 44 -6.09 -8.57 -12.82
C LYS A 44 -6.54 -7.72 -11.65
N ASP A 45 -6.17 -8.15 -10.43
CA ASP A 45 -6.49 -7.43 -9.20
C ASP A 45 -5.55 -6.24 -9.01
N ALA A 46 -4.29 -6.38 -9.42
CA ALA A 46 -3.29 -5.30 -9.39
C ALA A 46 -3.58 -4.21 -10.43
N ASP A 47 -4.25 -4.54 -11.53
CA ASP A 47 -4.65 -3.61 -12.61
C ASP A 47 -3.51 -2.67 -13.02
N ILE A 48 -2.39 -3.27 -13.47
CA ILE A 48 -1.19 -2.53 -13.87
C ILE A 48 -1.50 -1.66 -15.10
N GLN A 49 -1.35 -0.35 -14.96
CA GLN A 49 -1.56 0.62 -16.04
C GLN A 49 -0.34 1.53 -16.20
N PHE A 50 -0.25 2.19 -17.35
CA PHE A 50 0.75 3.22 -17.63
C PHE A 50 0.04 4.51 -18.01
N GLU A 51 0.15 5.52 -17.18
CA GLU A 51 -0.52 6.81 -17.35
C GLU A 51 0.50 7.89 -17.69
N TYR A 52 0.25 8.63 -18.77
CA TYR A 52 1.11 9.75 -19.16
C TYR A 52 0.57 11.06 -18.62
N ASP A 53 1.33 11.66 -17.71
CA ASP A 53 1.08 13.01 -17.21
C ASP A 53 1.69 14.04 -18.17
N LYS A 54 0.83 14.90 -18.75
CA LYS A 54 1.23 15.91 -19.73
C LYS A 54 1.92 17.11 -19.09
N ASP A 55 1.56 17.42 -17.85
CA ASP A 55 2.08 18.60 -17.15
C ASP A 55 3.49 18.32 -16.63
N LEU A 56 3.73 17.10 -16.16
CA LEU A 56 5.05 16.64 -15.72
C LEU A 56 5.90 16.05 -16.87
N GLY A 57 5.28 15.71 -18.00
CA GLY A 57 5.95 15.07 -19.13
C GLY A 57 6.48 13.67 -18.80
N LYS A 58 5.86 12.97 -17.85
CA LYS A 58 6.29 11.68 -17.32
C LYS A 58 5.24 10.59 -17.56
N THR A 59 5.69 9.34 -17.63
CA THR A 59 4.80 8.17 -17.62
C THR A 59 4.91 7.50 -16.25
N PHE A 60 3.79 7.37 -15.56
CA PHE A 60 3.68 6.67 -14.29
C PHE A 60 3.21 5.23 -14.50
N LEU A 61 3.73 4.33 -13.69
CA LEU A 61 3.15 3.02 -13.46
C LEU A 61 2.11 3.18 -12.35
N THR A 62 0.84 2.83 -12.63
CA THR A 62 -0.22 2.81 -11.63
C THR A 62 -0.65 1.39 -11.33
N VAL A 63 -0.94 1.11 -10.07
CA VAL A 63 -1.35 -0.21 -9.59
C VAL A 63 -2.39 -0.09 -8.48
N ASN A 64 -3.29 -1.06 -8.39
CA ASN A 64 -4.11 -1.23 -7.22
C ASN A 64 -3.32 -1.89 -6.09
N ALA A 65 -3.55 -1.43 -4.87
CA ALA A 65 -2.97 -2.01 -3.66
C ALA A 65 -4.02 -2.10 -2.54
N TYR A 66 -3.79 -2.99 -1.58
CA TYR A 66 -4.62 -3.14 -0.39
C TYR A 66 -3.85 -2.71 0.84
N LEU A 67 -4.47 -1.92 1.70
CA LEU A 67 -3.97 -1.55 3.02
C LEU A 67 -4.74 -2.27 4.12
N TRP A 68 -4.06 -2.67 5.18
CA TRP A 68 -4.67 -3.32 6.35
C TRP A 68 -5.20 -2.29 7.32
N ASN A 69 -6.51 -2.12 7.37
CA ASN A 69 -7.15 -1.12 8.22
C ASN A 69 -7.14 -1.46 9.72
N VAL A 70 -7.11 -2.76 10.08
CA VAL A 70 -7.21 -3.19 11.49
C VAL A 70 -5.87 -3.12 12.23
N TYR A 71 -4.76 -3.31 11.51
CA TYR A 71 -3.43 -3.42 12.12
C TYR A 71 -2.60 -2.14 12.01
N GLN A 72 -3.14 -1.11 11.35
CA GLN A 72 -2.43 0.13 11.04
C GLN A 72 -3.31 1.35 11.36
N GLU A 73 -3.76 1.44 12.61
CA GLU A 73 -4.69 2.48 13.07
C GLU A 73 -4.15 3.90 12.82
N ASP A 74 -2.86 4.13 13.08
CA ASP A 74 -2.23 5.43 12.84
C ASP A 74 -2.24 5.80 11.35
N LEU A 75 -1.91 4.86 10.47
CA LEU A 75 -1.96 5.08 9.03
C LEU A 75 -3.39 5.42 8.57
N ILE A 76 -4.38 4.66 9.02
CA ILE A 76 -5.78 4.89 8.64
C ILE A 76 -6.26 6.26 9.12
N ARG A 77 -5.91 6.65 10.34
CA ARG A 77 -6.22 7.97 10.89
C ARG A 77 -5.57 9.10 10.08
N ILE A 78 -4.30 8.93 9.70
CA ILE A 78 -3.58 9.88 8.85
C ILE A 78 -4.24 9.99 7.47
N LEU A 79 -4.55 8.86 6.82
CA LEU A 79 -5.22 8.86 5.52
C LEU A 79 -6.62 9.49 5.57
N GLN A 80 -7.38 9.26 6.65
CA GLN A 80 -8.68 9.93 6.84
C GLN A 80 -8.55 11.44 7.02
N ARG A 81 -7.51 11.90 7.74
CA ARG A 81 -7.21 13.32 7.92
C ARG A 81 -6.82 13.99 6.59
N ASP A 82 -6.09 13.29 5.75
CA ASP A 82 -5.47 13.82 4.52
C ASP A 82 -6.28 13.41 3.27
N ASP A 83 -7.59 13.22 3.41
CA ASP A 83 -8.53 12.87 2.32
C ASP A 83 -8.12 11.64 1.49
N GLY A 84 -7.39 10.72 2.11
CA GLY A 84 -6.89 9.48 1.50
C GLY A 84 -5.65 9.66 0.61
N TYR A 85 -5.06 10.85 0.58
CA TYR A 85 -3.93 11.18 -0.28
C TYR A 85 -2.61 11.17 0.48
N LYS A 86 -1.58 10.57 -0.12
CA LYS A 86 -0.18 10.66 0.33
C LYS A 86 0.78 10.55 -0.85
N ASN A 87 1.94 11.21 -0.75
CA ASN A 87 3.05 10.93 -1.63
C ASN A 87 3.62 9.54 -1.33
N VAL A 88 4.18 8.91 -2.33
CA VAL A 88 4.85 7.61 -2.19
C VAL A 88 6.23 7.64 -2.82
N SER A 89 7.07 6.72 -2.38
CA SER A 89 8.34 6.42 -3.02
C SER A 89 8.47 4.92 -3.22
N VAL A 90 9.17 4.51 -4.27
CA VAL A 90 9.36 3.11 -4.59
C VAL A 90 10.71 2.61 -4.05
N GLU A 91 10.68 1.41 -3.50
CA GLU A 91 11.87 0.64 -3.16
C GLU A 91 12.30 -0.14 -4.39
N MET A 92 13.54 0.04 -4.83
CA MET A 92 14.05 -0.63 -6.03
C MET A 92 15.39 -1.30 -5.78
N TRP A 93 15.55 -2.48 -6.36
CA TRP A 93 16.86 -3.11 -6.53
C TRP A 93 17.35 -2.82 -7.94
N LEU A 94 18.43 -2.02 -8.04
CA LEU A 94 19.03 -1.65 -9.33
C LEU A 94 19.86 -2.83 -9.85
N ILE A 95 19.59 -3.26 -11.09
CA ILE A 95 20.33 -4.33 -11.78
C ILE A 95 21.31 -3.72 -12.77
N GLU A 96 20.83 -2.77 -13.59
CA GLU A 96 21.66 -2.06 -14.58
C GLU A 96 21.33 -0.56 -14.53
N TYR A 97 22.37 0.26 -14.41
CA TYR A 97 22.24 1.72 -14.37
C TYR A 97 23.47 2.40 -14.97
N ASP A 98 23.32 3.65 -15.40
CA ASP A 98 24.36 4.50 -15.93
C ASP A 98 24.55 5.73 -15.04
N GLU A 99 25.74 5.86 -14.45
CA GLU A 99 26.14 6.98 -13.61
C GLU A 99 26.71 8.17 -14.40
N SER A 100 26.96 8.02 -15.69
CA SER A 100 27.58 9.08 -16.51
C SER A 100 26.80 10.38 -16.52
N THR A 101 25.48 10.33 -16.27
CA THR A 101 24.60 11.49 -16.22
C THR A 101 24.58 12.19 -14.84
N LYS A 102 25.18 11.60 -13.80
CA LYS A 102 25.09 12.08 -12.41
C LYS A 102 25.72 13.45 -12.23
N GLU A 103 26.92 13.66 -12.82
CA GLU A 103 27.64 14.93 -12.69
C GLU A 103 26.95 16.07 -13.44
N GLU A 104 26.36 15.78 -14.60
CA GLU A 104 25.73 16.78 -15.46
C GLU A 104 24.29 17.07 -15.06
N LYS A 105 23.50 16.03 -14.74
CA LYS A 105 22.04 16.10 -14.54
C LYS A 105 21.59 15.92 -13.10
N GLY A 106 22.48 15.50 -12.19
CA GLY A 106 22.17 15.25 -10.80
C GLY A 106 21.43 13.94 -10.52
N TYR A 107 21.23 13.10 -11.55
CA TYR A 107 20.56 11.78 -11.42
C TYR A 107 21.28 10.72 -12.27
N ILE A 108 21.07 9.46 -11.90
CA ILE A 108 21.52 8.30 -12.66
C ILE A 108 20.41 7.84 -13.61
N THR A 109 20.78 7.23 -14.73
CA THR A 109 19.81 6.57 -15.61
C THR A 109 19.70 5.11 -15.24
N VAL A 110 18.50 4.67 -14.85
CA VAL A 110 18.23 3.27 -14.50
C VAL A 110 17.70 2.54 -15.73
N ASN A 111 18.43 1.52 -16.16
CA ASN A 111 18.11 0.71 -17.34
C ASN A 111 17.35 -0.56 -16.99
N GLN A 112 17.68 -1.19 -15.86
CA GLN A 112 17.00 -2.39 -15.36
C GLN A 112 16.94 -2.40 -13.84
N PHE A 113 15.78 -2.75 -13.30
CA PHE A 113 15.55 -2.83 -11.86
C PHE A 113 14.41 -3.80 -11.52
N VAL A 114 14.28 -4.09 -10.22
CA VAL A 114 13.17 -4.86 -9.63
C VAL A 114 12.55 -4.04 -8.52
N TYR A 115 11.23 -3.91 -8.51
CA TYR A 115 10.52 -3.32 -7.37
C TYR A 115 10.66 -4.20 -6.14
N ASN A 116 10.92 -3.60 -4.99
CA ASN A 116 10.97 -4.26 -3.68
C ASN A 116 9.80 -3.87 -2.78
N GLY A 117 9.24 -2.68 -2.95
CA GLY A 117 8.13 -2.16 -2.17
C GLY A 117 7.73 -0.77 -2.60
N ILE A 118 6.72 -0.24 -1.93
CA ILE A 118 6.27 1.14 -2.04
C ILE A 118 6.15 1.69 -0.63
N THR A 119 6.82 2.81 -0.33
CA THR A 119 6.78 3.48 0.96
C THR A 119 5.83 4.66 0.92
N ILE A 120 4.92 4.74 1.89
CA ILE A 120 4.04 5.89 2.11
C ILE A 120 4.83 6.98 2.84
N LEU A 121 4.87 8.18 2.28
CA LEU A 121 5.66 9.30 2.79
C LEU A 121 4.80 10.28 3.60
N GLY A 122 5.42 10.92 4.57
CA GLY A 122 4.82 12.03 5.30
C GLY A 122 4.66 13.28 4.44
N SER A 123 3.71 14.14 4.80
CA SER A 123 3.39 15.37 4.04
C SER A 123 4.55 16.36 3.94
N SER A 124 5.54 16.26 4.83
CA SER A 124 6.77 17.07 4.81
C SER A 124 7.92 16.45 4.03
N VAL A 125 7.75 15.22 3.52
CA VAL A 125 8.78 14.47 2.79
C VAL A 125 8.53 14.61 1.29
N THR A 126 9.56 15.06 0.58
CA THR A 126 9.50 15.16 -0.88
C THR A 126 9.75 13.77 -1.49
N GLU A 127 8.88 13.37 -2.39
CA GLU A 127 9.03 12.15 -3.17
C GLU A 127 10.22 12.22 -4.12
N ALA A 128 10.93 11.12 -4.31
CA ALA A 128 12.06 11.05 -5.24
C ALA A 128 11.63 11.17 -6.71
N CYS A 129 10.42 10.71 -7.03
CA CYS A 129 9.79 10.89 -8.34
C CYS A 129 8.62 11.87 -8.17
N GLU A 130 8.82 13.13 -8.57
CA GLU A 130 7.79 14.18 -8.51
C GLU A 130 6.47 13.71 -9.13
N GLY A 131 5.39 13.78 -8.35
CA GLY A 131 4.05 13.34 -8.73
C GLY A 131 3.78 11.86 -8.45
N ALA A 132 4.69 11.15 -7.75
CA ALA A 132 4.40 9.79 -7.29
C ALA A 132 3.54 9.83 -6.03
N ASP A 133 2.30 9.42 -6.16
CA ASP A 133 1.31 9.49 -5.09
C ASP A 133 0.45 8.22 -4.97
N MET A 134 -0.37 8.19 -3.94
CA MET A 134 -1.43 7.23 -3.74
C MET A 134 -2.73 7.93 -3.37
N GLN A 135 -3.85 7.35 -3.79
CA GLN A 135 -5.18 7.78 -3.41
C GLN A 135 -5.99 6.58 -2.91
N VAL A 136 -6.56 6.72 -1.71
CA VAL A 136 -7.52 5.73 -1.21
C VAL A 136 -8.86 5.94 -1.91
N VAL A 137 -9.24 4.98 -2.77
CA VAL A 137 -10.50 5.04 -3.53
C VAL A 137 -11.68 4.46 -2.75
N LYS A 138 -11.41 3.62 -1.74
CA LYS A 138 -12.44 3.00 -0.91
C LYS A 138 -11.91 2.67 0.48
N PHE A 139 -12.51 3.24 1.50
CA PHE A 139 -12.38 2.76 2.88
C PHE A 139 -13.42 1.65 3.10
N SER A 140 -12.99 0.40 3.26
CA SER A 140 -13.88 -0.74 3.51
C SER A 140 -14.31 -0.86 4.98
N TYR A 141 -14.37 0.24 5.71
CA TYR A 141 -14.81 0.26 7.10
C TYR A 141 -16.23 -0.30 7.27
N ASP A 142 -17.14 0.07 6.37
CA ASP A 142 -18.51 -0.46 6.36
C ASP A 142 -18.54 -1.97 6.05
N ASP A 143 -17.67 -2.46 5.17
CA ASP A 143 -17.57 -3.88 4.84
C ASP A 143 -16.95 -4.66 6.00
N TYR A 144 -15.98 -4.08 6.72
CA TYR A 144 -15.41 -4.66 7.94
C TYR A 144 -16.45 -4.75 9.06
N GLN A 145 -17.20 -3.67 9.33
CA GLN A 145 -18.29 -3.70 10.32
C GLN A 145 -19.35 -4.73 9.97
N LYS A 146 -19.75 -4.83 8.71
CA LYS A 146 -20.67 -5.86 8.25
C LYS A 146 -20.13 -7.27 8.43
N ALA A 147 -18.85 -7.50 8.11
CA ALA A 147 -18.20 -8.80 8.31
C ALA A 147 -18.09 -9.16 9.81
N GLN A 148 -17.78 -8.19 10.67
CA GLN A 148 -17.74 -8.36 12.12
C GLN A 148 -19.12 -8.72 12.67
N LEU A 149 -20.17 -7.99 12.30
CA LEU A 149 -21.54 -8.28 12.69
C LEU A 149 -22.01 -9.67 12.23
N GLN A 150 -21.64 -10.05 11.00
CA GLN A 150 -21.94 -11.39 10.49
C GLN A 150 -21.20 -12.49 11.25
N PHE A 151 -19.95 -12.25 11.63
CA PHE A 151 -19.15 -13.18 12.44
C PHE A 151 -19.76 -13.35 13.84
N GLU A 152 -20.10 -12.24 14.51
CA GLU A 152 -20.74 -12.25 15.83
C GLU A 152 -22.11 -12.97 15.78
N ALA A 153 -22.90 -12.73 14.73
CA ALA A 153 -24.18 -13.42 14.55
C ALA A 153 -24.00 -14.93 14.37
N ARG A 154 -22.97 -15.37 13.61
CA ARG A 154 -22.65 -16.81 13.45
C ARG A 154 -22.17 -17.43 14.75
N LEU A 155 -21.32 -16.73 15.51
CA LEU A 155 -20.83 -17.20 16.81
C LEU A 155 -21.99 -17.39 17.80
N ASN A 156 -22.87 -16.42 17.90
CA ASN A 156 -24.04 -16.48 18.79
C ASN A 156 -25.02 -17.60 18.39
N ASN A 157 -25.19 -17.87 17.10
CA ASN A 157 -26.02 -18.98 16.61
C ASN A 157 -25.39 -20.35 16.96
N SER A 158 -24.06 -20.46 16.85
CA SER A 158 -23.35 -21.70 17.23
C SER A 158 -23.46 -21.98 18.74
N ILE A 159 -23.28 -20.96 19.58
CA ILE A 159 -23.40 -21.09 21.05
C ILE A 159 -24.83 -21.49 21.43
N ASN A 160 -25.84 -20.92 20.78
CA ASN A 160 -27.24 -21.25 21.08
C ASN A 160 -27.60 -22.68 20.62
N GLN A 161 -27.00 -23.20 19.54
CA GLN A 161 -27.22 -24.58 19.10
C GLN A 161 -26.58 -25.60 20.06
N GLU A 162 -25.37 -25.32 20.58
CA GLU A 162 -24.75 -26.18 21.60
C GLU A 162 -25.55 -26.21 22.91
N SER A 163 -26.15 -25.07 23.33
CA SER A 163 -26.98 -25.02 24.53
C SER A 163 -28.29 -25.79 24.39
N ASP A 164 -28.84 -25.91 23.19
CA ASP A 164 -30.06 -26.69 22.93
C ASP A 164 -29.76 -28.21 22.86
N GLU A 165 -28.60 -28.62 22.37
CA GLU A 165 -28.18 -30.04 22.37
C GLU A 165 -27.87 -30.53 23.80
N ASP A 166 -27.25 -29.74 24.65
CA ASP A 166 -27.00 -30.10 26.05
C ASP A 166 -28.30 -30.22 26.90
N SER A 167 -29.38 -29.52 26.49
CA SER A 167 -30.65 -29.62 27.16
C SER A 167 -31.40 -30.96 26.91
N PHE A 168 -31.01 -31.72 25.90
CA PHE A 168 -31.60 -33.05 25.59
C PHE A 168 -30.92 -34.22 26.29
N LEU A 169 -29.82 -34.01 27.00
CA LEU A 169 -29.04 -35.06 27.69
C LEU A 169 -29.41 -35.25 29.17
N ILE A 170 -30.41 -34.49 29.70
CA ILE A 170 -30.92 -34.63 31.07
C ILE A 170 -32.39 -35.08 31.03
N GLN A 171 -32.60 -36.36 30.61
CA GLN A 171 -33.83 -37.11 30.87
C GLN A 171 -33.49 -38.53 31.28
#